data_809464f37022e0fc760cc61332d239f3
#
_entry.id   809464f37022e0fc760cc61332d239f3
#
_cell.length_a   1.000
_cell.length_b   1.000
_cell.length_c   1.000
_cell.angle_alpha   90.00
_cell.angle_beta   90.00
_cell.angle_gamma   90.00
#
_symmetry.space_group_name_H-M   'P 1'
#
loop_
_entity.id
_entity.type
_entity.pdbx_description
1 polymer ?
#
loop_
_entity_poly.entity_id
_entity_poly.type
_entity_poly.pdbx_seq_one_letter_code
_entity_poly.pdbx_strand_id
1 'polypeptide(L)'
;SNWLKRVADYLKLLYEYIKQRLLKVKSILHIDESWCRVRIKYKGDGTKLGRYFKKYVWVLVNKLDGLVCFLYDNDENDSRGCRPIEELLGDFTGSIHSDGYVVYKYLARTNPENVHLLCWAHVRAKFKAEEISKDSDAAWFVEQIGLLYMVEAENIKLYRSADKIKLRRLQSDVL
;
A
#
# COMPACT_ATOMS: atom_id res chain seq x y z
N SER A 1 -18.70 -23.42 1.79
CA SER A 1 -18.45 -24.86 1.97
C SER A 1 -17.57 -25.10 3.18
N ASN A 2 -17.79 -26.18 3.92
CA ASN A 2 -17.12 -26.48 5.18
C ASN A 2 -15.58 -26.66 5.03
N TRP A 3 -15.12 -27.10 3.87
CA TRP A 3 -13.70 -27.35 3.64
C TRP A 3 -12.89 -26.04 3.47
N LEU A 4 -13.44 -25.01 2.81
CA LEU A 4 -12.78 -23.69 2.71
C LEU A 4 -12.54 -23.06 4.08
N LYS A 5 -13.51 -23.19 4.99
CA LYS A 5 -13.35 -22.74 6.36
C LYS A 5 -12.21 -23.47 7.06
N ARG A 6 -12.15 -24.82 6.93
CA ARG A 6 -11.07 -25.62 7.51
C ARG A 6 -9.69 -25.22 6.97
N VAL A 7 -9.58 -25.01 5.66
CA VAL A 7 -8.31 -24.54 5.07
C VAL A 7 -7.92 -23.16 5.61
N ALA A 8 -8.88 -22.25 5.72
CA ALA A 8 -8.62 -20.94 6.31
C ALA A 8 -8.17 -21.03 7.77
N ASP A 9 -8.79 -21.91 8.56
CA ASP A 9 -8.41 -22.14 9.95
C ASP A 9 -6.98 -22.71 10.06
N TYR A 10 -6.57 -23.64 9.18
CA TYR A 10 -5.19 -24.14 9.11
C TYR A 10 -4.17 -23.08 8.71
N LEU A 11 -4.52 -22.20 7.77
CA LEU A 11 -3.64 -21.16 7.27
C LEU A 11 -3.55 -19.95 8.20
N LYS A 12 -4.43 -19.84 9.19
CA LYS A 12 -4.48 -18.69 10.11
C LYS A 12 -3.15 -18.46 10.83
N LEU A 13 -2.50 -19.51 11.32
CA LEU A 13 -1.21 -19.39 12.00
C LEU A 13 -0.11 -18.87 11.07
N LEU A 14 -0.10 -19.33 9.83
CA LEU A 14 0.84 -18.85 8.82
C LEU A 14 0.56 -17.38 8.49
N TYR A 15 -0.69 -16.99 8.34
CA TYR A 15 -1.10 -15.60 8.09
C TYR A 15 -0.65 -14.67 9.22
N GLU A 16 -0.89 -15.04 10.48
CA GLU A 16 -0.45 -14.24 11.63
C GLU A 16 1.08 -14.16 11.73
N TYR A 17 1.79 -15.22 11.41
CA TYR A 17 3.25 -15.22 11.33
C TYR A 17 3.77 -14.25 10.25
N ILE A 18 3.20 -14.29 9.04
CA ILE A 18 3.56 -13.37 7.95
C ILE A 18 3.27 -11.93 8.36
N LYS A 19 2.12 -11.68 8.97
CA LYS A 19 1.72 -10.37 9.48
C LYS A 19 2.71 -9.81 10.50
N GLN A 20 3.10 -10.61 11.50
CA GLN A 20 4.11 -10.21 12.49
C GLN A 20 5.46 -9.89 11.85
N ARG A 21 5.90 -10.71 10.89
CA ARG A 21 7.14 -10.47 10.15
C ARG A 21 7.09 -9.21 9.30
N LEU A 22 5.94 -8.94 8.69
CA LEU A 22 5.70 -7.76 7.85
C LEU A 22 5.75 -6.48 8.68
N LEU A 23 5.20 -6.50 9.91
CA LEU A 23 5.14 -5.36 10.84
C LEU A 23 6.40 -5.20 11.70
N LYS A 24 7.50 -5.78 11.28
CA LYS A 24 8.77 -5.65 12.00
C LYS A 24 9.13 -4.16 12.21
N VAL A 25 9.54 -3.85 13.43
CA VAL A 25 9.96 -2.49 13.84
C VAL A 25 11.03 -1.92 12.89
N LYS A 26 10.91 -0.64 12.56
CA LYS A 26 11.81 0.11 11.67
C LYS A 26 11.86 -0.40 10.23
N SER A 27 10.85 -1.14 9.79
CA SER A 27 10.73 -1.52 8.38
C SER A 27 10.07 -0.42 7.54
N ILE A 28 10.11 -0.60 6.22
CA ILE A 28 9.38 0.24 5.27
C ILE A 28 8.20 -0.56 4.75
N LEU A 29 7.00 -0.12 5.11
CA LEU A 29 5.76 -0.70 4.62
C LEU A 29 5.21 0.12 3.46
N HIS A 30 5.02 -0.53 2.33
CA HIS A 30 4.22 0.02 1.25
C HIS A 30 2.78 -0.40 1.48
N ILE A 31 1.87 0.57 1.52
CA ILE A 31 0.44 0.33 1.77
C ILE A 31 -0.35 1.00 0.66
N ASP A 32 -1.29 0.25 0.11
CA ASP A 32 -2.24 0.76 -0.87
C ASP A 32 -3.57 0.01 -0.70
N GLU A 33 -4.68 0.58 -1.17
CA GLU A 33 -5.96 -0.08 -1.12
C GLU A 33 -6.64 -0.10 -2.48
N SER A 34 -7.40 -1.16 -2.70
CA SER A 34 -8.25 -1.31 -3.87
C SER A 34 -9.67 -1.67 -3.45
N TRP A 35 -10.65 -1.20 -4.20
CA TRP A 35 -12.03 -1.55 -3.95
C TRP A 35 -12.48 -2.74 -4.80
N CYS A 36 -13.41 -3.52 -4.24
CA CYS A 36 -14.07 -4.60 -4.94
C CYS A 36 -15.57 -4.57 -4.67
N ARG A 37 -16.34 -5.14 -5.59
CA ARG A 37 -17.79 -5.36 -5.40
C ARG A 37 -18.01 -6.71 -4.74
N VAL A 38 -18.63 -6.70 -3.56
CA VAL A 38 -19.00 -7.92 -2.84
C VAL A 38 -20.51 -8.04 -2.79
N ARG A 39 -21.00 -9.21 -3.17
CA ARG A 39 -22.43 -9.52 -3.09
C ARG A 39 -22.74 -10.12 -1.73
N ILE A 40 -23.51 -9.42 -0.92
CA ILE A 40 -23.97 -9.91 0.38
C ILE A 40 -25.41 -10.37 0.26
N LYS A 41 -25.66 -11.60 0.68
CA LYS A 41 -27.03 -12.15 0.77
C LYS A 41 -27.59 -11.85 2.14
N TYR A 42 -28.67 -11.09 2.23
CA TYR A 42 -29.39 -10.92 3.48
C TYR A 42 -30.20 -12.15 3.81
N LYS A 43 -30.09 -12.63 5.05
CA LYS A 43 -31.03 -13.61 5.61
C LYS A 43 -32.20 -12.83 6.18
N GLY A 44 -33.38 -12.86 5.57
CA GLY A 44 -34.54 -12.37 6.28
C GLY A 44 -35.69 -11.77 5.47
N ASP A 45 -35.50 -11.35 4.23
CA ASP A 45 -36.56 -10.68 3.46
C ASP A 45 -37.23 -11.54 2.36
N GLY A 46 -36.90 -12.83 2.32
CA GLY A 46 -37.45 -13.74 1.28
C GLY A 46 -36.94 -13.49 -0.12
N THR A 47 -36.19 -12.43 -0.38
CA THR A 47 -35.63 -12.11 -1.69
C THR A 47 -34.30 -12.82 -1.87
N LYS A 48 -34.19 -13.65 -2.90
CA LYS A 48 -32.92 -14.31 -3.31
C LYS A 48 -31.90 -13.34 -3.91
N LEU A 49 -32.21 -12.05 -3.96
CA LEU A 49 -31.42 -11.00 -4.57
C LEU A 49 -30.50 -10.36 -3.51
N GLY A 50 -29.23 -10.80 -3.46
CA GLY A 50 -28.23 -10.10 -2.64
C GLY A 50 -27.91 -8.73 -3.23
N ARG A 51 -27.59 -7.76 -2.36
CA ARG A 51 -27.10 -6.42 -2.75
C ARG A 51 -25.59 -6.42 -2.94
N TYR A 52 -25.11 -5.55 -3.81
CA TYR A 52 -23.68 -5.33 -4.02
C TYR A 52 -23.23 -4.16 -3.16
N PHE A 53 -22.12 -4.39 -2.45
CA PHE A 53 -21.46 -3.41 -1.61
C PHE A 53 -20.05 -3.16 -2.14
N LYS A 54 -19.59 -1.92 -2.01
CA LYS A 54 -18.22 -1.55 -2.27
C LYS A 54 -17.41 -1.87 -1.01
N LYS A 55 -16.47 -2.78 -1.11
CA LYS A 55 -15.56 -3.17 -0.02
C LYS A 55 -14.12 -2.87 -0.41
N TYR A 56 -13.25 -2.77 0.56
CA TYR A 56 -11.84 -2.46 0.35
C TYR A 56 -10.95 -3.63 0.76
N VAL A 57 -9.87 -3.78 0.01
CA VAL A 57 -8.77 -4.70 0.32
C VAL A 57 -7.52 -3.86 0.39
N TRP A 58 -6.86 -3.87 1.53
CA TRP A 58 -5.54 -3.26 1.69
C TRP A 58 -4.46 -4.26 1.36
N VAL A 59 -3.43 -3.80 0.67
CA VAL A 59 -2.23 -4.54 0.36
C VAL A 59 -1.08 -3.91 1.11
N LEU A 60 -0.40 -4.71 1.92
CA LEU A 60 0.79 -4.30 2.66
C LEU A 60 1.99 -5.07 2.12
N VAL A 61 3.05 -4.36 1.79
CA VAL A 61 4.27 -4.95 1.23
C VAL A 61 5.47 -4.49 2.02
N ASN A 62 6.24 -5.43 2.55
CA ASN A 62 7.59 -5.20 3.04
C ASN A 62 8.57 -5.72 1.99
N LYS A 63 9.14 -4.82 1.19
CA LYS A 63 10.06 -5.19 0.10
C LYS A 63 11.39 -5.75 0.60
N LEU A 64 11.84 -5.37 1.79
CA LEU A 64 13.11 -5.84 2.34
C LEU A 64 13.05 -7.33 2.68
N ASP A 65 11.93 -7.78 3.23
CA ASP A 65 11.71 -9.18 3.59
C ASP A 65 10.95 -9.97 2.49
N GLY A 66 10.55 -9.31 1.40
CA GLY A 66 9.78 -9.94 0.31
C GLY A 66 8.40 -10.41 0.73
N LEU A 67 7.80 -9.78 1.75
CA LEU A 67 6.53 -10.20 2.32
C LEU A 67 5.37 -9.34 1.80
N VAL A 68 4.26 -9.99 1.53
CA VAL A 68 3.00 -9.35 1.13
C VAL A 68 1.86 -9.87 2.00
N CYS A 69 1.02 -8.97 2.48
CA CYS A 69 -0.19 -9.30 3.21
C CYS A 69 -1.40 -8.56 2.62
N PHE A 70 -2.53 -9.24 2.56
CA PHE A 70 -3.80 -8.65 2.14
C PHE A 70 -4.73 -8.59 3.34
N LEU A 71 -5.30 -7.42 3.59
CA LEU A 71 -6.33 -7.23 4.60
C LEU A 71 -7.65 -6.88 3.91
N TYR A 72 -8.65 -7.75 4.10
CA TYR A 72 -10.01 -7.47 3.67
C TYR A 72 -10.79 -6.85 4.83
N ASP A 73 -11.35 -5.68 4.57
CA ASP A 73 -12.28 -5.06 5.50
C ASP A 73 -13.67 -5.65 5.34
N ASN A 74 -14.15 -6.24 6.43
CA ASN A 74 -15.51 -6.77 6.51
C ASN A 74 -16.45 -5.84 7.29
N ASP A 75 -16.08 -4.57 7.49
CA ASP A 75 -16.94 -3.60 8.16
C ASP A 75 -18.26 -3.44 7.38
N GLU A 76 -19.38 -3.48 8.10
CA GLU A 76 -20.72 -3.34 7.53
C GLU A 76 -20.99 -1.93 6.99
N ASN A 77 -20.21 -0.93 7.45
CA ASN A 77 -20.43 0.48 7.14
C ASN A 77 -19.84 0.95 5.80
N ASP A 78 -19.27 0.06 4.98
CA ASP A 78 -18.71 0.38 3.65
C ASP A 78 -17.69 1.55 3.65
N SER A 79 -17.09 1.84 4.79
CA SER A 79 -16.20 2.98 4.92
C SER A 79 -14.76 2.63 4.49
N ARG A 80 -14.18 3.48 3.65
CA ARG A 80 -12.73 3.53 3.41
C ARG A 80 -12.04 4.16 4.64
N GLY A 81 -12.45 3.74 5.84
CA GLY A 81 -11.97 4.31 7.10
C GLY A 81 -10.57 3.82 7.48
N CYS A 82 -9.95 4.49 8.46
CA CYS A 82 -8.62 4.13 8.94
C CYS A 82 -8.61 2.91 9.87
N ARG A 83 -9.75 2.57 10.47
CA ARG A 83 -9.85 1.58 11.53
C ARG A 83 -9.22 0.21 11.20
N PRO A 84 -9.48 -0.41 10.04
CA PRO A 84 -8.87 -1.71 9.75
C PRO A 84 -7.35 -1.67 9.64
N ILE A 85 -6.81 -0.59 9.06
CA ILE A 85 -5.36 -0.39 8.96
C ILE A 85 -4.76 0.00 10.32
N GLU A 86 -5.44 0.80 11.09
CA GLU A 86 -5.03 1.21 12.44
C GLU A 86 -4.93 -0.01 13.38
N GLU A 87 -5.95 -0.87 13.38
CA GLU A 87 -5.95 -2.13 14.13
C GLU A 87 -4.85 -3.10 13.62
N LEU A 88 -4.58 -3.11 12.32
CA LEU A 88 -3.54 -3.95 11.75
C LEU A 88 -2.14 -3.46 12.12
N LEU A 89 -1.89 -2.15 12.01
CA LEU A 89 -0.58 -1.57 12.31
C LEU A 89 -0.25 -1.63 13.81
N GLY A 90 -1.27 -1.44 14.68
CA GLY A 90 -1.07 -1.47 16.13
C GLY A 90 0.08 -0.55 16.55
N ASP A 91 1.06 -1.12 17.25
CA ASP A 91 2.25 -0.41 17.73
C ASP A 91 3.40 -0.33 16.70
N PHE A 92 3.10 -0.51 15.42
CA PHE A 92 4.13 -0.44 14.37
C PHE A 92 4.85 0.90 14.42
N THR A 93 6.19 0.84 14.35
CA THR A 93 7.06 2.00 14.20
C THR A 93 7.95 1.81 12.97
N GLY A 94 7.99 2.83 12.10
CA GLY A 94 8.78 2.76 10.87
C GLY A 94 8.29 3.71 9.79
N SER A 95 8.61 3.41 8.54
CA SER A 95 8.19 4.22 7.41
C SER A 95 6.95 3.63 6.73
N ILE A 96 5.93 4.48 6.52
CA ILE A 96 4.71 4.15 5.80
C ILE A 96 4.80 4.81 4.42
N HIS A 97 4.96 4.02 3.38
CA HIS A 97 5.03 4.47 2.00
C HIS A 97 3.68 4.23 1.31
N SER A 98 2.96 5.30 1.00
CA SER A 98 1.63 5.20 0.40
C SER A 98 1.32 6.37 -0.53
N ASP A 99 0.10 6.45 -1.04
CA ASP A 99 -0.41 7.64 -1.70
C ASP A 99 -0.64 8.79 -0.68
N GLY A 100 -1.08 9.93 -1.18
CA GLY A 100 -1.36 11.11 -0.34
C GLY A 100 -2.72 11.08 0.37
N TYR A 101 -3.39 9.94 0.47
CA TYR A 101 -4.69 9.83 1.11
C TYR A 101 -4.62 10.19 2.59
N VAL A 102 -5.65 10.87 3.09
CA VAL A 102 -5.67 11.47 4.43
C VAL A 102 -5.50 10.44 5.55
N VAL A 103 -5.97 9.22 5.36
CA VAL A 103 -5.86 8.13 6.34
C VAL A 103 -4.39 7.80 6.64
N TYR A 104 -3.55 7.70 5.62
CA TYR A 104 -2.12 7.38 5.83
C TYR A 104 -1.36 8.53 6.49
N LYS A 105 -1.73 9.77 6.18
CA LYS A 105 -1.19 10.95 6.88
C LYS A 105 -1.59 10.97 8.35
N TYR A 106 -2.82 10.59 8.65
CA TYR A 106 -3.31 10.45 10.03
C TYR A 106 -2.52 9.37 10.77
N LEU A 107 -2.41 8.17 10.22
CA LEU A 107 -1.68 7.04 10.81
C LEU A 107 -0.20 7.35 11.08
N ALA A 108 0.45 8.09 10.20
CA ALA A 108 1.83 8.52 10.43
C ALA A 108 1.95 9.57 11.55
N ARG A 109 0.90 10.35 11.80
CA ARG A 109 0.89 11.39 12.86
C ARG A 109 0.50 10.85 14.23
N THR A 110 -0.26 9.76 14.30
CA THR A 110 -0.67 9.13 15.58
C THR A 110 0.50 8.55 16.35
N ASN A 111 1.58 8.18 15.66
CA ASN A 111 2.81 7.72 16.28
C ASN A 111 3.98 8.59 15.80
N PRO A 112 4.64 9.37 16.68
CA PRO A 112 5.74 10.27 16.31
C PRO A 112 6.98 9.55 15.72
N GLU A 113 7.11 8.24 15.97
CA GLU A 113 8.19 7.42 15.39
C GLU A 113 7.91 6.97 13.97
N ASN A 114 6.72 7.24 13.44
CA ASN A 114 6.36 6.91 12.08
C ASN A 114 6.69 8.03 11.10
N VAL A 115 7.24 7.66 9.95
CA VAL A 115 7.52 8.57 8.85
C VAL A 115 6.63 8.23 7.66
N HIS A 116 5.86 9.21 7.17
CA HIS A 116 5.07 9.02 5.96
C HIS A 116 5.88 9.41 4.72
N LEU A 117 6.02 8.48 3.80
CA LEU A 117 6.68 8.65 2.51
C LEU A 117 5.64 8.63 1.39
N LEU A 118 5.66 9.65 0.54
CA LEU A 118 4.75 9.71 -0.60
C LEU A 118 5.25 8.84 -1.76
N CYS A 119 4.33 8.13 -2.38
CA CYS A 119 4.62 7.27 -3.52
C CYS A 119 4.82 8.10 -4.80
N TRP A 120 6.03 8.10 -5.36
CA TRP A 120 6.34 8.78 -6.61
C TRP A 120 5.50 8.33 -7.80
N ALA A 121 5.06 7.07 -7.84
CA ALA A 121 4.17 6.59 -8.90
C ALA A 121 2.81 7.31 -8.86
N HIS A 122 2.23 7.51 -7.68
CA HIS A 122 0.99 8.27 -7.52
C HIS A 122 1.17 9.76 -7.81
N VAL A 123 2.29 10.35 -7.38
CA VAL A 123 2.63 11.75 -7.72
C VAL A 123 2.75 11.92 -9.22
N ARG A 124 3.54 11.06 -9.88
CA ARG A 124 3.71 11.06 -11.33
C ARG A 124 2.39 10.90 -12.08
N ALA A 125 1.50 10.02 -11.61
CA ALA A 125 0.20 9.80 -12.24
C ALA A 125 -0.68 11.06 -12.22
N LYS A 126 -0.61 11.87 -11.16
CA LYS A 126 -1.32 13.16 -11.08
C LYS A 126 -0.78 14.16 -12.09
N PHE A 127 0.54 14.36 -12.16
CA PHE A 127 1.15 15.25 -13.15
C PHE A 127 0.89 14.78 -14.59
N LYS A 128 0.89 13.47 -14.82
CA LYS A 128 0.58 12.93 -16.14
C LYS A 128 -0.88 13.19 -16.58
N ALA A 129 -1.81 13.24 -15.65
CA ALA A 129 -3.19 13.62 -15.94
C ALA A 129 -3.30 15.11 -16.34
N GLU A 130 -2.55 16.00 -15.70
CA GLU A 130 -2.47 17.43 -16.05
C GLU A 130 -1.68 17.67 -17.33
N GLU A 131 -0.63 16.87 -17.64
CA GLU A 131 0.10 16.91 -18.91
C GLU A 131 -0.85 16.71 -20.11
N ILE A 132 -1.84 15.81 -19.97
CA ILE A 132 -2.86 15.59 -21.02
C ILE A 132 -3.66 16.87 -21.28
N SER A 133 -3.83 17.74 -20.30
CA SER A 133 -4.48 19.05 -20.42
C SER A 133 -3.57 20.16 -20.99
N LYS A 134 -2.34 19.81 -21.42
CA LYS A 134 -1.31 20.68 -22.00
C LYS A 134 -0.68 21.66 -20.99
N ASP A 135 -0.60 21.28 -19.74
CA ASP A 135 0.15 22.02 -18.72
C ASP A 135 1.66 21.75 -18.90
N SER A 136 2.44 22.80 -19.22
CA SER A 136 3.88 22.72 -19.44
C SER A 136 4.67 22.35 -18.19
N ASP A 137 4.22 22.82 -17.02
CA ASP A 137 4.88 22.55 -15.75
C ASP A 137 4.66 21.09 -15.35
N ALA A 138 3.46 20.57 -15.59
CA ALA A 138 3.16 19.15 -15.38
C ALA A 138 4.05 18.24 -16.26
N ALA A 139 4.26 18.61 -17.52
CA ALA A 139 5.13 17.86 -18.43
C ALA A 139 6.58 17.81 -17.89
N TRP A 140 7.10 18.96 -17.43
CA TRP A 140 8.42 19.02 -16.82
C TRP A 140 8.54 18.09 -15.60
N PHE A 141 7.56 18.09 -14.68
CA PHE A 141 7.58 17.19 -13.52
C PHE A 141 7.54 15.71 -13.93
N VAL A 142 6.74 15.35 -14.93
CA VAL A 142 6.69 13.97 -15.46
C VAL A 142 8.05 13.53 -15.98
N GLU A 143 8.76 14.42 -16.69
CA GLU A 143 10.11 14.17 -17.20
C GLU A 143 11.11 13.98 -16.06
N GLN A 144 11.17 14.91 -15.09
CA GLN A 144 12.11 14.83 -13.95
C GLN A 144 11.90 13.54 -13.12
N ILE A 145 10.64 13.17 -12.83
CA ILE A 145 10.35 11.91 -12.16
C ILE A 145 10.77 10.72 -13.04
N GLY A 146 10.66 10.84 -14.36
CA GLY A 146 11.14 9.85 -15.32
C GLY A 146 12.65 9.61 -15.20
N LEU A 147 13.44 10.68 -15.08
CA LEU A 147 14.89 10.60 -14.85
C LEU A 147 15.24 9.88 -13.56
N LEU A 148 14.52 10.15 -12.47
CA LEU A 148 14.71 9.40 -11.19
C LEU A 148 14.48 7.90 -11.39
N TYR A 149 13.46 7.49 -12.13
CA TYR A 149 13.22 6.09 -12.44
C TYR A 149 14.29 5.46 -13.34
N MET A 150 14.86 6.22 -14.25
CA MET A 150 15.97 5.74 -15.07
C MET A 150 17.21 5.46 -14.23
N VAL A 151 17.57 6.36 -13.31
CA VAL A 151 18.68 6.15 -12.34
C VAL A 151 18.45 4.90 -11.50
N GLU A 152 17.22 4.68 -11.01
CA GLU A 152 16.88 3.46 -10.27
C GLU A 152 17.03 2.19 -11.12
N ALA A 153 16.52 2.22 -12.35
CA ALA A 153 16.59 1.08 -13.26
C ALA A 153 18.04 0.70 -13.61
N GLU A 154 18.90 1.69 -13.78
CA GLU A 154 20.34 1.48 -14.02
C GLU A 154 21.02 0.93 -12.75
N ASN A 155 20.74 1.49 -11.59
CA ASN A 155 21.30 1.04 -10.34
C ASN A 155 20.94 -0.42 -10.02
N ILE A 156 19.72 -0.83 -10.27
CA ILE A 156 19.29 -2.22 -10.10
C ILE A 156 20.05 -3.17 -11.04
N LYS A 157 20.37 -2.74 -12.25
CA LYS A 157 21.15 -3.53 -13.21
C LYS A 157 22.62 -3.65 -12.80
N LEU A 158 23.21 -2.55 -12.33
CA LEU A 158 24.64 -2.46 -12.05
C LEU A 158 25.03 -2.97 -10.66
N TYR A 159 24.14 -2.81 -9.68
CA TYR A 159 24.44 -3.10 -8.29
C TYR A 159 23.45 -4.10 -7.70
N ARG A 160 23.99 -5.24 -7.28
CA ARG A 160 23.19 -6.26 -6.57
C ARG A 160 23.08 -5.99 -5.06
N SER A 161 23.87 -5.02 -4.54
CA SER A 161 23.91 -4.67 -3.13
C SER A 161 23.10 -3.41 -2.86
N ALA A 162 22.22 -3.47 -1.85
CA ALA A 162 21.41 -2.32 -1.42
C ALA A 162 22.27 -1.11 -1.00
N ASP A 163 23.43 -1.36 -0.38
CA ASP A 163 24.34 -0.29 0.05
C ASP A 163 24.97 0.45 -1.13
N LYS A 164 25.36 -0.27 -2.18
CA LYS A 164 25.87 0.33 -3.40
C LYS A 164 24.82 1.16 -4.12
N ILE A 165 23.57 0.67 -4.17
CA ILE A 165 22.45 1.41 -4.74
C ILE A 165 22.22 2.70 -3.94
N LYS A 166 22.24 2.64 -2.61
CA LYS A 166 22.09 3.81 -1.73
C LYS A 166 23.19 4.84 -1.99
N LEU A 167 24.44 4.41 -2.08
CA LEU A 167 25.59 5.28 -2.34
C LEU A 167 25.44 5.97 -3.71
N ARG A 168 25.05 5.23 -4.74
CA ARG A 168 24.86 5.77 -6.10
C ARG A 168 23.72 6.77 -6.18
N ARG A 169 22.62 6.57 -5.45
CA ARG A 169 21.54 7.57 -5.33
C ARG A 169 22.05 8.90 -4.80
N LEU A 170 22.89 8.86 -3.76
CA LEU A 170 23.49 10.07 -3.18
C LEU A 170 24.48 10.79 -4.10
N GLN A 171 25.01 10.09 -5.10
CA GLN A 171 25.94 10.64 -6.10
C GLN A 171 25.24 11.04 -7.41
N SER A 172 23.92 10.89 -7.47
CA SER A 172 23.13 11.23 -8.66
C SER A 172 22.90 12.73 -8.73
N ASP A 173 23.14 13.33 -9.89
CA ASP A 173 22.87 14.75 -10.16
C ASP A 173 21.37 15.07 -10.30
N VAL A 174 20.51 14.05 -10.18
CA VAL A 174 19.04 14.16 -10.31
C VAL A 174 18.38 14.37 -8.94
N LEU A 175 19.13 14.27 -7.84
CA LEU A 175 18.62 14.47 -6.48
C LEU A 175 18.88 15.87 -5.97
#